data_d81a8f2a4eee4987fbeeab5d05fef320
#
_entry.id   d81a8f2a4eee4987fbeeab5d05fef320
#
_cell.length_a   1.000
_cell.length_b   1.000
_cell.length_c   1.000
_cell.angle_alpha   90.00
_cell.angle_beta   90.00
_cell.angle_gamma   90.00
#
_symmetry.space_group_name_H-M   'P 1'
#
loop_
_entity.id
_entity.type
_entity.pdbx_description
1 polymer ?
#
loop_
_entity_poly.entity_id
_entity_poly.type
_entity_poly.pdbx_seq_one_letter_code
_entity_poly.pdbx_strand_id
1 'polypeptide(L)'
;VADIVTGMNATISILAALHHKQMTGEGQRCDLALLDSQVAFLTYEAVNYLGSGNSPVRRGNAHSNVAPYQVVPSKDGYFIIAAGNDGQYQRFCELGGKPEMGTDPRFLTNSDRIVNRDELTPLVEEMTKTQTSDWWMEGLEKANVPAGPINTLDKVFANPQIQHRDMHIKLPHVSAGEVDLLGSPLKLSGTPVNYRH
;
A
#
# COMPACT_ATOMS: atom_id res chain seq x y z
N VAL A 1 4.92 -12.50 4.70
CA VAL A 1 3.51 -12.10 4.45
C VAL A 1 2.58 -13.25 4.81
N ALA A 2 2.77 -14.49 4.29
CA ALA A 2 1.85 -15.62 4.51
C ALA A 2 1.54 -15.89 6.00
N ASP A 3 2.56 -15.98 6.85
CA ASP A 3 2.39 -16.23 8.29
C ASP A 3 1.56 -15.14 8.97
N ILE A 4 1.86 -13.86 8.67
CA ILE A 4 1.15 -12.71 9.26
C ILE A 4 -0.32 -12.71 8.84
N VAL A 5 -0.59 -12.87 7.54
CA VAL A 5 -1.98 -12.89 7.02
C VAL A 5 -2.75 -14.09 7.57
N THR A 6 -2.12 -15.25 7.67
CA THR A 6 -2.74 -16.44 8.27
C THR A 6 -3.02 -16.23 9.76
N GLY A 7 -2.11 -15.61 10.51
CA GLY A 7 -2.33 -15.24 11.91
C GLY A 7 -3.50 -14.27 12.09
N MET A 8 -3.64 -13.28 11.19
CA MET A 8 -4.80 -12.38 11.18
C MET A 8 -6.10 -13.13 10.87
N ASN A 9 -6.11 -14.02 9.86
CA ASN A 9 -7.27 -14.87 9.54
C ASN A 9 -7.63 -15.81 10.68
N ALA A 10 -6.63 -16.38 11.40
CA ALA A 10 -6.86 -17.18 12.59
C ALA A 10 -7.55 -16.37 13.68
N THR A 11 -7.08 -15.17 13.96
CA THR A 11 -7.70 -14.27 14.94
C THR A 11 -9.16 -13.97 14.58
N ILE A 12 -9.45 -13.64 13.33
CA ILE A 12 -10.81 -13.38 12.83
C ILE A 12 -11.69 -14.62 13.00
N SER A 13 -11.19 -15.80 12.61
CA SER A 13 -11.93 -17.06 12.71
C SER A 13 -12.26 -17.43 14.15
N ILE A 14 -11.30 -17.26 15.07
CA ILE A 14 -11.49 -17.52 16.51
C ILE A 14 -12.54 -16.56 17.09
N LEU A 15 -12.46 -15.27 16.77
CA LEU A 15 -13.45 -14.28 17.24
C LEU A 15 -14.85 -14.60 16.70
N ALA A 16 -14.98 -14.98 15.44
CA ALA A 16 -16.24 -15.39 14.84
C ALA A 16 -16.79 -16.66 15.50
N ALA A 17 -15.95 -17.65 15.77
CA ALA A 17 -16.33 -18.88 16.45
C ALA A 17 -16.76 -18.65 17.91
N LEU A 18 -16.10 -17.73 18.61
CA LEU A 18 -16.47 -17.31 19.97
C LEU A 18 -17.82 -16.59 19.98
N HIS A 19 -18.06 -15.70 19.01
CA HIS A 19 -19.34 -15.03 18.88
C HIS A 19 -20.47 -16.03 18.60
N HIS A 20 -20.26 -16.97 17.67
CA HIS A 20 -21.21 -18.06 17.39
C HIS A 20 -21.53 -18.86 18.68
N LYS A 21 -20.50 -19.23 19.43
CA LYS A 21 -20.67 -19.94 20.71
C LYS A 21 -21.47 -19.14 21.72
N GLN A 22 -21.28 -17.83 21.81
CA GLN A 22 -22.08 -16.98 22.70
C GLN A 22 -23.57 -16.95 22.31
N MET A 23 -23.86 -16.95 21.00
CA MET A 23 -25.24 -16.89 20.50
C MET A 23 -25.97 -18.22 20.54
N THR A 24 -25.28 -19.34 20.36
CA THR A 24 -25.90 -20.67 20.18
C THR A 24 -25.57 -21.67 21.28
N GLY A 25 -24.53 -21.44 22.08
CA GLY A 25 -23.96 -22.40 23.01
C GLY A 25 -23.02 -23.43 22.35
N GLU A 26 -22.95 -23.47 21.02
CA GLU A 26 -22.18 -24.48 20.27
C GLU A 26 -20.84 -23.92 19.78
N GLY A 27 -19.76 -24.66 20.05
CA GLY A 27 -18.43 -24.38 19.50
C GLY A 27 -18.26 -24.96 18.10
N GLN A 28 -17.22 -24.49 17.37
CA GLN A 28 -16.87 -25.00 16.05
C GLN A 28 -15.36 -25.10 15.86
N ARG A 29 -14.93 -25.96 14.96
CA ARG A 29 -13.54 -26.08 14.53
C ARG A 29 -13.20 -24.92 13.57
N CYS A 30 -12.06 -24.27 13.80
CA CYS A 30 -11.45 -23.36 12.85
C CYS A 30 -10.32 -24.11 12.10
N ASP A 31 -10.44 -24.24 10.81
CA ASP A 31 -9.44 -24.84 9.94
C ASP A 31 -8.84 -23.79 9.02
N LEU A 32 -7.53 -23.65 9.05
CA LEU A 32 -6.81 -22.62 8.31
C LEU A 32 -5.52 -23.21 7.73
N ALA A 33 -5.23 -22.81 6.49
CA ALA A 33 -3.98 -23.16 5.83
C ALA A 33 -3.23 -21.90 5.39
N LEU A 34 -1.90 -21.93 5.48
CA LEU A 34 -1.01 -20.89 4.95
C LEU A 34 -1.25 -20.68 3.46
N LEU A 35 -1.41 -21.78 2.71
CA LEU A 35 -1.65 -21.73 1.27
C LEU A 35 -2.96 -21.01 0.94
N ASP A 36 -4.05 -21.32 1.63
CA ASP A 36 -5.36 -20.71 1.37
C ASP A 36 -5.33 -19.22 1.65
N SER A 37 -4.69 -18.82 2.76
CA SER A 37 -4.50 -17.41 3.11
C SER A 37 -3.66 -16.67 2.06
N GLN A 38 -2.61 -17.30 1.54
CA GLN A 38 -1.76 -16.72 0.51
C GLN A 38 -2.48 -16.61 -0.84
N VAL A 39 -3.29 -17.60 -1.22
CA VAL A 39 -4.12 -17.54 -2.43
C VAL A 39 -5.17 -16.45 -2.33
N ALA A 40 -5.84 -16.32 -1.19
CA ALA A 40 -6.80 -15.23 -0.97
C ALA A 40 -6.13 -13.84 -1.03
N PHE A 41 -4.86 -13.74 -0.62
CA PHE A 41 -4.09 -12.50 -0.67
C PHE A 41 -3.64 -12.09 -2.09
N LEU A 42 -3.81 -12.93 -3.11
CA LEU A 42 -3.58 -12.55 -4.52
C LEU A 42 -4.56 -11.49 -5.01
N THR A 43 -5.70 -11.34 -4.35
CA THR A 43 -6.69 -10.28 -4.60
C THR A 43 -7.10 -10.16 -6.08
N TYR A 44 -6.96 -8.99 -6.69
CA TYR A 44 -7.35 -8.72 -8.07
C TYR A 44 -6.48 -9.46 -9.13
N GLU A 45 -5.24 -9.84 -8.81
CA GLU A 45 -4.42 -10.63 -9.76
C GLU A 45 -5.02 -12.03 -9.99
N ALA A 46 -5.53 -12.66 -8.93
CA ALA A 46 -6.26 -13.93 -9.07
C ALA A 46 -7.55 -13.75 -9.88
N VAL A 47 -8.30 -12.67 -9.63
CA VAL A 47 -9.53 -12.38 -10.37
C VAL A 47 -9.25 -12.11 -11.84
N ASN A 48 -8.19 -11.35 -12.15
CA ASN A 48 -7.75 -11.10 -13.52
C ASN A 48 -7.43 -12.40 -14.25
N TYR A 49 -6.68 -13.31 -13.60
CA TYR A 49 -6.36 -14.62 -14.18
C TYR A 49 -7.60 -15.50 -14.38
N LEU A 50 -8.44 -15.61 -13.36
CA LEU A 50 -9.65 -16.45 -13.42
C LEU A 50 -10.66 -15.96 -14.47
N GLY A 51 -10.72 -14.63 -14.71
CA GLY A 51 -11.61 -14.04 -15.71
C GLY A 51 -11.07 -14.07 -17.13
N SER A 52 -9.75 -13.95 -17.32
CA SER A 52 -9.13 -13.86 -18.65
C SER A 52 -8.43 -15.15 -19.14
N GLY A 53 -8.07 -16.04 -18.21
CA GLY A 53 -7.20 -17.19 -18.48
C GLY A 53 -5.72 -16.85 -18.70
N ASN A 54 -5.35 -15.57 -18.67
CA ASN A 54 -4.00 -15.10 -18.95
C ASN A 54 -3.20 -14.94 -17.65
N SER A 55 -2.11 -15.69 -17.52
CA SER A 55 -1.20 -15.55 -16.38
C SER A 55 -0.53 -14.16 -16.38
N PRO A 56 -0.48 -13.49 -15.22
CA PRO A 56 0.18 -12.18 -15.12
C PRO A 56 1.69 -12.31 -15.38
N VAL A 57 2.24 -11.30 -16.04
CA VAL A 57 3.69 -11.16 -16.22
C VAL A 57 4.32 -10.37 -15.05
N ARG A 58 5.63 -10.47 -14.89
CA ARG A 58 6.38 -9.67 -13.92
C ARG A 58 6.38 -8.20 -14.35
N ARG A 59 5.90 -7.30 -13.48
CA ARG A 59 5.82 -5.85 -13.69
C ARG A 59 6.56 -5.04 -12.63
N GLY A 60 7.39 -5.69 -11.81
CA GLY A 60 7.99 -5.03 -10.65
C GLY A 60 6.91 -4.65 -9.63
N ASN A 61 6.78 -3.35 -9.35
CA ASN A 61 5.78 -2.80 -8.44
C ASN A 61 4.62 -2.09 -9.17
N ALA A 62 4.55 -2.16 -10.50
CA ALA A 62 3.49 -1.50 -11.27
C ALA A 62 2.14 -2.21 -11.11
N HIS A 63 1.08 -1.43 -10.86
CA HIS A 63 -0.29 -1.94 -10.75
C HIS A 63 -0.77 -2.49 -12.11
N SER A 64 -1.46 -3.65 -12.12
CA SER A 64 -1.89 -4.29 -13.38
C SER A 64 -2.93 -3.48 -14.14
N ASN A 65 -3.89 -2.89 -13.43
CA ASN A 65 -5.11 -2.31 -14.00
C ASN A 65 -5.14 -0.77 -13.99
N VAL A 66 -4.07 -0.13 -13.53
CA VAL A 66 -3.96 1.34 -13.46
C VAL A 66 -2.57 1.79 -13.88
N ALA A 67 -2.50 2.84 -14.72
CA ALA A 67 -1.24 3.42 -15.15
C ALA A 67 -1.33 4.97 -15.27
N PRO A 68 -0.33 5.72 -14.76
CA PRO A 68 0.76 5.24 -13.91
C PRO A 68 0.31 4.99 -12.45
N TYR A 69 0.60 3.80 -11.94
CA TYR A 69 0.53 3.48 -10.53
C TYR A 69 1.71 2.57 -10.20
N GLN A 70 2.80 3.18 -9.77
CA GLN A 70 4.08 2.50 -9.55
C GLN A 70 5.06 3.38 -8.78
N VAL A 71 6.17 2.79 -8.36
CA VAL A 71 7.35 3.54 -7.92
C VAL A 71 8.01 4.20 -9.12
N VAL A 72 8.33 5.48 -8.99
CA VAL A 72 9.06 6.24 -10.01
C VAL A 72 10.27 6.93 -9.37
N PRO A 73 11.36 7.11 -10.13
CA PRO A 73 12.52 7.85 -9.66
C PRO A 73 12.20 9.36 -9.58
N SER A 74 12.81 10.02 -8.61
CA SER A 74 12.91 11.47 -8.53
C SER A 74 14.36 11.90 -8.69
N LYS A 75 14.64 13.19 -8.59
CA LYS A 75 16.02 13.72 -8.63
C LYS A 75 16.90 13.21 -7.49
N ASP A 76 16.32 12.89 -6.35
CA ASP A 76 17.01 12.56 -5.09
C ASP A 76 16.60 11.21 -4.48
N GLY A 77 15.77 10.42 -5.18
CA GLY A 77 15.31 9.13 -4.68
C GLY A 77 14.16 8.55 -5.47
N TYR A 78 13.13 8.11 -4.77
CA TYR A 78 11.95 7.46 -5.35
C TYR A 78 10.69 7.86 -4.58
N PHE A 79 9.57 7.86 -5.30
CA PHE A 79 8.24 8.00 -4.68
C PHE A 79 7.22 7.12 -5.42
N ILE A 80 6.04 6.92 -4.83
CA ILE A 80 4.93 6.22 -5.49
C ILE A 80 3.98 7.27 -6.06
N ILE A 81 3.66 7.14 -7.35
CA ILE A 81 2.54 7.84 -8.00
C ILE A 81 1.39 6.87 -8.19
N ALA A 82 0.15 7.31 -7.95
CA ALA A 82 -1.07 6.54 -8.16
C ALA A 82 -2.13 7.39 -8.87
N ALA A 83 -1.92 7.70 -10.15
CA ALA A 83 -2.88 8.43 -10.96
C ALA A 83 -4.03 7.49 -11.38
N GLY A 84 -5.04 7.37 -10.52
CA GLY A 84 -6.12 6.39 -10.63
C GLY A 84 -7.18 6.67 -11.70
N ASN A 85 -7.21 7.89 -12.27
CA ASN A 85 -8.12 8.27 -13.33
C ASN A 85 -7.49 9.28 -14.29
N ASP A 86 -8.17 9.54 -15.42
CA ASP A 86 -7.62 10.35 -16.51
C ASP A 86 -7.37 11.79 -16.07
N GLY A 87 -8.25 12.39 -15.28
CA GLY A 87 -8.06 13.74 -14.75
C GLY A 87 -6.88 13.87 -13.79
N GLN A 88 -6.60 12.83 -12.98
CA GLN A 88 -5.40 12.79 -12.15
C GLN A 88 -4.13 12.67 -12.99
N TYR A 89 -4.17 11.87 -14.04
CA TYR A 89 -3.06 11.75 -14.97
C TYR A 89 -2.75 13.08 -15.69
N GLN A 90 -3.77 13.78 -16.16
CA GLN A 90 -3.61 15.11 -16.80
C GLN A 90 -2.96 16.11 -15.84
N ARG A 91 -3.47 16.24 -14.60
CA ARG A 91 -2.88 17.12 -13.58
C ARG A 91 -1.45 16.74 -13.19
N PHE A 92 -1.13 15.46 -13.19
CA PHE A 92 0.25 14.98 -12.98
C PHE A 92 1.17 15.43 -14.12
N CYS A 93 0.74 15.32 -15.38
CA CYS A 93 1.50 15.79 -16.55
C CYS A 93 1.67 17.33 -16.53
N GLU A 94 0.62 18.07 -16.18
CA GLU A 94 0.66 19.51 -16.03
C GLU A 94 1.67 19.94 -14.95
N LEU A 95 1.61 19.32 -13.78
CA LEU A 95 2.55 19.55 -12.68
C LEU A 95 4.00 19.29 -13.12
N GLY A 96 4.22 18.21 -13.86
CA GLY A 96 5.53 17.82 -14.36
C GLY A 96 6.03 18.65 -15.55
N GLY A 97 5.27 19.66 -16.00
CA GLY A 97 5.64 20.51 -17.15
C GLY A 97 5.56 19.80 -18.50
N LYS A 98 4.77 18.74 -18.58
CA LYS A 98 4.54 17.93 -19.80
C LYS A 98 3.04 17.80 -20.11
N PRO A 99 2.26 18.91 -20.22
CA PRO A 99 0.82 18.85 -20.43
C PRO A 99 0.44 18.11 -21.73
N GLU A 100 1.32 18.10 -22.73
CA GLU A 100 1.14 17.37 -23.98
C GLU A 100 1.00 15.85 -23.77
N MET A 101 1.63 15.27 -22.75
CA MET A 101 1.46 13.85 -22.41
C MET A 101 0.04 13.57 -21.94
N GLY A 102 -0.58 14.51 -21.22
CA GLY A 102 -1.95 14.39 -20.69
C GLY A 102 -3.03 14.39 -21.79
N THR A 103 -2.69 14.86 -23.00
CA THR A 103 -3.57 14.93 -24.17
C THR A 103 -3.14 14.04 -25.33
N ASP A 104 -2.05 13.31 -25.20
CA ASP A 104 -1.56 12.36 -26.20
C ASP A 104 -2.57 11.20 -26.37
N PRO A 105 -3.05 10.94 -27.60
CA PRO A 105 -4.01 9.85 -27.85
C PRO A 105 -3.54 8.48 -27.36
N ARG A 106 -2.25 8.22 -27.29
CA ARG A 106 -1.68 6.96 -26.78
C ARG A 106 -1.88 6.79 -25.28
N PHE A 107 -2.14 7.88 -24.53
CA PHE A 107 -2.20 7.88 -23.06
C PHE A 107 -3.46 8.54 -22.51
N LEU A 108 -4.44 8.85 -23.36
CA LEU A 108 -5.60 9.64 -23.02
C LEU A 108 -6.47 8.96 -21.93
N THR A 109 -6.75 7.68 -22.11
CA THR A 109 -7.53 6.90 -21.14
C THR A 109 -6.63 5.94 -20.35
N ASN A 110 -7.11 5.49 -19.18
CA ASN A 110 -6.38 4.47 -18.42
C ASN A 110 -6.14 3.19 -19.24
N SER A 111 -7.09 2.80 -20.09
CA SER A 111 -6.92 1.64 -20.98
C SER A 111 -5.79 1.85 -21.97
N ASP A 112 -5.72 3.02 -22.59
CA ASP A 112 -4.64 3.36 -23.52
C ASP A 112 -3.28 3.35 -22.82
N ARG A 113 -3.21 3.90 -21.60
CA ARG A 113 -1.99 3.91 -20.78
C ARG A 113 -1.53 2.51 -20.37
N ILE A 114 -2.46 1.58 -20.13
CA ILE A 114 -2.14 0.19 -19.82
C ILE A 114 -1.57 -0.52 -21.04
N VAL A 115 -2.18 -0.32 -22.22
CA VAL A 115 -1.73 -0.92 -23.48
C VAL A 115 -0.35 -0.38 -23.88
N ASN A 116 -0.15 0.92 -23.74
CA ASN A 116 1.09 1.61 -24.12
C ASN A 116 2.04 1.84 -22.95
N ARG A 117 1.98 1.01 -21.93
CA ARG A 117 2.76 1.17 -20.69
C ARG A 117 4.27 1.21 -20.92
N ASP A 118 4.75 0.40 -21.84
CA ASP A 118 6.20 0.31 -22.14
C ASP A 118 6.73 1.61 -22.77
N GLU A 119 5.87 2.36 -23.46
CA GLU A 119 6.20 3.70 -23.96
C GLU A 119 6.01 4.77 -22.88
N LEU A 120 4.95 4.66 -22.08
CA LEU A 120 4.62 5.63 -21.05
C LEU A 120 5.64 5.67 -19.91
N THR A 121 6.07 4.51 -19.44
CA THR A 121 6.93 4.41 -18.25
C THR A 121 8.23 5.20 -18.36
N PRO A 122 9.01 5.10 -19.45
CA PRO A 122 10.22 5.91 -19.62
C PRO A 122 9.95 7.43 -19.65
N LEU A 123 8.86 7.86 -20.26
CA LEU A 123 8.47 9.28 -20.32
C LEU A 123 8.12 9.82 -18.94
N VAL A 124 7.39 9.05 -18.15
CA VAL A 124 7.07 9.38 -16.77
C VAL A 124 8.34 9.47 -15.93
N GLU A 125 9.25 8.49 -16.04
CA GLU A 125 10.51 8.50 -15.30
C GLU A 125 11.42 9.67 -15.70
N GLU A 126 11.49 10.03 -16.98
CA GLU A 126 12.24 11.21 -17.42
C GLU A 126 11.68 12.49 -16.78
N MET A 127 10.37 12.64 -16.78
CA MET A 127 9.68 13.78 -16.19
C MET A 127 9.91 13.84 -14.68
N THR A 128 9.76 12.72 -13.98
CA THR A 128 9.83 12.69 -12.50
C THR A 128 11.25 12.92 -11.96
N LYS A 129 12.29 12.56 -12.71
CA LYS A 129 13.72 12.82 -12.36
C LYS A 129 14.09 14.31 -12.33
N THR A 130 13.24 15.20 -12.86
CA THR A 130 13.54 16.64 -12.92
C THR A 130 13.44 17.34 -11.58
N GLN A 131 12.66 16.81 -10.63
CA GLN A 131 12.39 17.43 -9.34
C GLN A 131 12.64 16.45 -8.18
N THR A 132 12.79 16.99 -6.96
CA THR A 132 12.97 16.20 -5.73
C THR A 132 11.69 15.48 -5.32
N SER A 133 11.82 14.45 -4.50
CA SER A 133 10.68 13.73 -3.94
C SER A 133 9.74 14.66 -3.15
N ASP A 134 10.29 15.54 -2.33
CA ASP A 134 9.50 16.48 -1.54
C ASP A 134 8.72 17.46 -2.42
N TRP A 135 9.35 17.98 -3.49
CA TRP A 135 8.65 18.83 -4.46
C TRP A 135 7.47 18.11 -5.10
N TRP A 136 7.67 16.84 -5.49
CA TRP A 136 6.59 16.02 -6.05
C TRP A 136 5.47 15.78 -5.03
N MET A 137 5.80 15.47 -3.77
CA MET A 137 4.79 15.22 -2.73
C MET A 137 3.91 16.46 -2.51
N GLU A 138 4.51 17.65 -2.33
CA GLU A 138 3.76 18.89 -2.15
C GLU A 138 2.91 19.26 -3.37
N GLY A 139 3.45 19.13 -4.56
CA GLY A 139 2.76 19.44 -5.82
C GLY A 139 1.59 18.50 -6.09
N LEU A 140 1.79 17.18 -5.90
CA LEU A 140 0.77 16.17 -6.14
C LEU A 140 -0.38 16.25 -5.12
N GLU A 141 -0.09 16.58 -3.86
CA GLU A 141 -1.12 16.85 -2.85
C GLU A 141 -2.00 18.02 -3.28
N LYS A 142 -1.41 19.17 -3.65
CA LYS A 142 -2.15 20.35 -4.15
C LYS A 142 -2.95 20.07 -5.42
N ALA A 143 -2.41 19.21 -6.30
CA ALA A 143 -3.07 18.78 -7.54
C ALA A 143 -4.14 17.70 -7.30
N ASN A 144 -4.33 17.24 -6.07
CA ASN A 144 -5.23 16.13 -5.72
C ASN A 144 -4.95 14.86 -6.55
N VAL A 145 -3.66 14.50 -6.63
CA VAL A 145 -3.17 13.26 -7.25
C VAL A 145 -2.54 12.41 -6.16
N PRO A 146 -3.05 11.20 -5.90
CA PRO A 146 -2.50 10.32 -4.88
C PRO A 146 -1.05 9.96 -5.15
N ALA A 147 -0.21 10.17 -4.15
CA ALA A 147 1.20 9.85 -4.15
C ALA A 147 1.67 9.51 -2.73
N GLY A 148 2.84 8.89 -2.62
CA GLY A 148 3.42 8.58 -1.31
C GLY A 148 4.94 8.51 -1.35
N PRO A 149 5.62 8.97 -0.30
CA PRO A 149 7.07 8.84 -0.18
C PRO A 149 7.46 7.39 0.09
N ILE A 150 8.67 7.00 -0.34
CA ILE A 150 9.31 5.75 0.07
C ILE A 150 10.27 6.09 1.20
N ASN A 151 9.85 5.78 2.42
CA ASN A 151 10.58 6.13 3.62
C ASN A 151 11.54 5.03 4.06
N THR A 152 12.73 5.41 4.50
CA THR A 152 13.60 4.58 5.34
C THR A 152 13.03 4.48 6.76
N LEU A 153 13.45 3.49 7.54
CA LEU A 153 12.86 3.25 8.88
C LEU A 153 13.05 4.44 9.84
N ASP A 154 14.17 5.15 9.75
CA ASP A 154 14.40 6.37 10.51
C ASP A 154 13.36 7.46 10.18
N LYS A 155 13.05 7.66 8.90
CA LYS A 155 12.00 8.58 8.45
C LYS A 155 10.60 8.12 8.89
N VAL A 156 10.33 6.81 8.88
CA VAL A 156 9.05 6.26 9.38
C VAL A 156 8.87 6.62 10.86
N PHE A 157 9.87 6.33 11.71
CA PHE A 157 9.75 6.61 13.15
C PHE A 157 9.87 8.08 13.51
N ALA A 158 10.46 8.93 12.66
CA ALA A 158 10.44 10.38 12.80
C ALA A 158 9.12 11.03 12.36
N ASN A 159 8.23 10.30 11.68
CA ASN A 159 6.98 10.83 11.16
C ASN A 159 6.04 11.23 12.32
N PRO A 160 5.54 12.50 12.36
CA PRO A 160 4.68 12.98 13.44
C PRO A 160 3.40 12.16 13.65
N GLN A 161 2.83 11.60 12.57
CA GLN A 161 1.64 10.76 12.65
C GLN A 161 1.94 9.42 13.32
N ILE A 162 3.09 8.82 13.05
CA ILE A 162 3.54 7.56 13.67
C ILE A 162 3.78 7.78 15.16
N GLN A 163 4.40 8.92 15.54
CA GLN A 163 4.60 9.30 16.94
C GLN A 163 3.27 9.56 17.64
N HIS A 164 2.39 10.36 17.04
CA HIS A 164 1.05 10.67 17.59
C HIS A 164 0.21 9.40 17.82
N ARG A 165 0.41 8.37 17.02
CA ARG A 165 -0.31 7.10 17.14
C ARG A 165 0.38 6.09 18.06
N ASP A 166 1.41 6.47 18.79
CA ASP A 166 2.17 5.60 19.69
C ASP A 166 2.58 4.27 19.02
N MET A 167 3.08 4.37 17.78
CA MET A 167 3.57 3.19 17.07
C MET A 167 5.01 2.84 17.43
N HIS A 168 5.68 3.69 18.19
CA HIS A 168 6.96 3.45 18.85
C HIS A 168 6.74 3.59 20.36
N ILE A 169 6.95 2.52 21.11
CA ILE A 169 6.76 2.46 22.56
C ILE A 169 8.04 2.00 23.23
N LYS A 170 8.19 2.34 24.50
CA LYS A 170 9.27 1.87 25.37
C LYS A 170 8.69 1.07 26.51
N LEU A 171 9.26 -0.10 26.74
CA LEU A 171 8.85 -0.96 27.86
C LEU A 171 10.06 -1.30 28.73
N PRO A 172 9.88 -1.37 30.06
CA PRO A 172 10.94 -1.86 30.95
C PRO A 172 11.23 -3.32 30.67
N HIS A 173 12.50 -3.71 30.76
CA HIS A 173 12.97 -5.07 30.58
C HIS A 173 13.88 -5.47 31.74
N VAL A 174 13.73 -6.70 32.24
CA VAL A 174 14.38 -7.18 33.46
C VAL A 174 15.91 -7.04 33.44
N SER A 175 16.55 -7.26 32.30
CA SER A 175 18.01 -7.24 32.18
C SER A 175 18.55 -6.11 31.28
N ALA A 176 17.73 -5.53 30.38
CA ALA A 176 18.14 -4.54 29.42
C ALA A 176 17.71 -3.10 29.80
N GLY A 177 17.07 -2.91 30.95
CA GLY A 177 16.53 -1.63 31.36
C GLY A 177 15.26 -1.26 30.59
N GLU A 178 15.37 -0.43 29.58
CA GLU A 178 14.25 -0.06 28.71
C GLU A 178 14.51 -0.57 27.28
N VAL A 179 13.49 -1.09 26.61
CA VAL A 179 13.57 -1.57 25.23
C VAL A 179 12.55 -0.87 24.35
N ASP A 180 12.97 -0.49 23.15
CA ASP A 180 12.12 0.10 22.13
C ASP A 180 11.37 -1.00 21.36
N LEU A 181 10.05 -0.85 21.24
CA LEU A 181 9.16 -1.83 20.61
C LEU A 181 8.14 -1.18 19.70
N LEU A 182 7.50 -1.98 18.85
CA LEU A 182 6.37 -1.54 18.04
C LEU A 182 5.09 -1.50 18.87
N GLY A 183 4.38 -0.38 18.81
CA GLY A 183 3.04 -0.24 19.37
C GLY A 183 2.00 -1.05 18.59
N SER A 184 0.93 -1.44 19.27
CA SER A 184 -0.19 -2.11 18.61
C SER A 184 -0.94 -1.17 17.67
N PRO A 185 -1.31 -1.61 16.45
CA PRO A 185 -2.19 -0.85 15.57
C PRO A 185 -3.65 -0.83 16.04
N LEU A 186 -4.03 -1.72 16.99
CA LEU A 186 -5.38 -1.80 17.53
C LEU A 186 -5.58 -0.73 18.59
N LYS A 187 -6.47 0.23 18.33
CA LYS A 187 -6.79 1.36 19.21
C LYS A 187 -8.25 1.27 19.64
N LEU A 188 -8.54 0.39 20.61
CA LEU A 188 -9.88 0.18 21.16
C LEU A 188 -10.15 1.17 22.30
N SER A 189 -11.20 1.96 22.21
CA SER A 189 -11.52 3.01 23.21
C SER A 189 -11.95 2.45 24.58
N GLY A 190 -12.67 1.33 24.58
CA GLY A 190 -13.16 0.71 25.83
C GLY A 190 -12.21 -0.33 26.42
N THR A 191 -11.33 -0.92 25.63
CA THR A 191 -10.39 -1.97 26.02
C THR A 191 -9.03 -1.75 25.36
N PRO A 192 -8.32 -0.68 25.73
CA PRO A 192 -7.01 -0.39 25.13
C PRO A 192 -6.03 -1.53 25.39
N VAL A 193 -5.07 -1.68 24.46
CA VAL A 193 -4.03 -2.71 24.60
C VAL A 193 -3.18 -2.40 25.84
N ASN A 194 -3.02 -3.39 26.71
CA ASN A 194 -2.16 -3.32 27.86
C ASN A 194 -0.92 -4.19 27.60
N TYR A 195 0.25 -3.55 27.58
CA TYR A 195 1.52 -4.24 27.39
C TYR A 195 1.98 -4.83 28.74
N ARG A 196 2.16 -6.15 28.78
CA ARG A 196 2.62 -6.88 29.97
C ARG A 196 4.00 -7.46 29.72
N HIS A 197 4.79 -7.54 30.80
CA HIS A 197 6.12 -8.18 30.82
C HIS A 197 5.99 -9.68 30.86
#